data_18030aaf02d92460e8455671cc71455f
#
_entry.id   18030aaf02d92460e8455671cc71455f
#
_cell.length_a   1.000
_cell.length_b   1.000
_cell.length_c   1.000
_cell.angle_alpha   90.00
_cell.angle_beta   90.00
_cell.angle_gamma   90.00
#
_symmetry.space_group_name_H-M   'P 1'
#
loop_
_entity.id
_entity.type
_entity.pdbx_description
1 polymer ?
#
loop_
_entity_poly.entity_id
_entity_poly.type
_entity_poly.pdbx_seq_one_letter_code
_entity_poly.pdbx_strand_id
1 'polypeptide(L)'
;EGDWLDGNITGQGIAAYANGVTYEGEFRNAMHNGTGTMTSPGGYIYEGSWINGTKEGEGKITYPDGAVYQGNLKSGTRDGVGTLTMADGLVYSGEWVDGEIQGAGSLTQPNGDVYEGSLVDGKREGEGVATYANGDVYQGSFLNDRRHGTGTFTGTDGYVYVGEWAEGLIEGNGQVTYPDGSVYVGTFANNVANGTGKITYPNGSTYEGDWENGVINGSGIATYDNGLTYEGMFLNAQYDGQGTMTYADGYVYEGQWAQGQRNGLGRATYADGTVYNGDFLNGQRNGQGEITLPDGFTYVGGWQDGVIDGTGIATYANGDVYEGSFVRGRREGEGTMRYATGQESVGTWSDGALVSETGQGN
;
A
#
# COMPACT_ATOMS: atom_id res chain seq x y z
N GLU A 1 5.27 24.82 -65.71
CA GLU A 1 5.86 23.93 -66.73
C GLU A 1 5.25 22.56 -66.62
N GLY A 2 5.05 21.85 -67.75
CA GLY A 2 4.49 20.49 -67.76
C GLY A 2 3.86 20.11 -69.11
N ASP A 3 3.28 18.91 -69.18
CA ASP A 3 2.56 18.40 -70.34
C ASP A 3 1.17 19.03 -70.39
N TRP A 4 0.71 19.32 -71.66
CA TRP A 4 -0.59 19.97 -71.90
C TRP A 4 -1.43 19.16 -72.87
N LEU A 5 -2.68 18.93 -72.54
CA LEU A 5 -3.67 18.31 -73.42
C LEU A 5 -4.96 19.15 -73.42
N ASP A 6 -5.45 19.54 -74.62
CA ASP A 6 -6.67 20.34 -74.80
C ASP A 6 -6.72 21.61 -73.86
N GLY A 7 -5.57 22.27 -73.68
CA GLY A 7 -5.45 23.49 -72.88
C GLY A 7 -5.36 23.29 -71.39
N ASN A 8 -5.33 22.06 -70.88
CA ASN A 8 -5.18 21.73 -69.53
C ASN A 8 -3.81 21.06 -69.22
N ILE A 9 -3.15 21.42 -68.13
CA ILE A 9 -1.96 20.69 -67.69
C ILE A 9 -2.33 19.25 -67.35
N THR A 10 -1.51 18.29 -67.76
CA THR A 10 -1.68 16.85 -67.56
C THR A 10 -0.30 16.20 -67.44
N GLY A 11 -0.19 14.97 -66.88
CA GLY A 11 1.10 14.33 -66.68
C GLY A 11 1.95 15.05 -65.60
N GLN A 12 3.28 14.99 -65.77
CA GLN A 12 4.19 15.63 -64.81
C GLN A 12 4.29 17.14 -65.06
N GLY A 13 4.32 17.93 -63.97
CA GLY A 13 4.42 19.37 -64.11
C GLY A 13 4.79 20.08 -62.78
N ILE A 14 5.15 21.36 -62.95
CA ILE A 14 5.45 22.28 -61.84
C ILE A 14 4.49 23.46 -61.97
N ALA A 15 3.82 23.80 -60.87
CA ALA A 15 2.99 24.99 -60.72
C ALA A 15 3.51 25.87 -59.59
N ALA A 16 3.57 27.20 -59.86
CA ALA A 16 3.80 28.20 -58.83
C ALA A 16 2.57 29.12 -58.72
N TYR A 17 2.03 29.28 -57.58
CA TYR A 17 0.80 30.03 -57.33
C TYR A 17 1.12 31.44 -56.80
N ALA A 18 0.21 32.39 -57.00
CA ALA A 18 0.43 33.79 -56.58
C ALA A 18 0.60 33.99 -55.08
N ASN A 19 0.13 33.04 -54.26
CA ASN A 19 0.31 33.03 -52.80
C ASN A 19 1.66 32.43 -52.37
N GLY A 20 2.54 32.12 -53.34
CA GLY A 20 3.86 31.56 -53.08
C GLY A 20 3.89 30.05 -52.87
N VAL A 21 2.76 29.37 -52.93
CA VAL A 21 2.71 27.89 -52.89
C VAL A 21 3.27 27.34 -54.18
N THR A 22 4.06 26.29 -54.10
CA THR A 22 4.54 25.52 -55.27
C THR A 22 4.01 24.10 -55.19
N TYR A 23 3.76 23.51 -56.36
CA TYR A 23 3.45 22.09 -56.51
C TYR A 23 4.31 21.48 -57.61
N GLU A 24 4.89 20.34 -57.36
CA GLU A 24 5.62 19.53 -58.33
C GLU A 24 5.08 18.10 -58.25
N GLY A 25 4.56 17.61 -59.39
CA GLY A 25 3.96 16.27 -59.43
C GLY A 25 3.02 16.06 -60.59
N GLU A 26 2.16 15.07 -60.46
CA GLU A 26 1.22 14.66 -61.51
C GLU A 26 -0.01 15.57 -61.53
N PHE A 27 -0.45 15.89 -62.73
CA PHE A 27 -1.68 16.62 -62.99
C PHE A 27 -2.64 15.79 -63.88
N ARG A 28 -3.92 15.95 -63.65
CA ARG A 28 -5.00 15.46 -64.53
C ARG A 28 -6.09 16.51 -64.58
N ASN A 29 -6.42 16.95 -65.80
CA ASN A 29 -7.42 17.99 -66.11
C ASN A 29 -7.18 19.26 -65.20
N ALA A 30 -5.95 19.75 -65.22
CA ALA A 30 -5.50 20.91 -64.45
C ALA A 30 -5.63 20.79 -62.87
N MET A 31 -5.90 19.59 -62.34
CA MET A 31 -5.94 19.31 -60.90
C MET A 31 -4.74 18.46 -60.50
N HIS A 32 -4.20 18.66 -59.31
CA HIS A 32 -3.22 17.76 -58.70
C HIS A 32 -3.79 16.34 -58.68
N ASN A 33 -3.04 15.36 -59.14
CA ASN A 33 -3.45 13.96 -59.19
C ASN A 33 -2.23 13.06 -59.10
N GLY A 34 -2.41 11.77 -58.76
CA GLY A 34 -1.28 10.87 -58.61
C GLY A 34 -0.37 11.26 -57.44
N THR A 35 0.95 11.31 -57.64
CA THR A 35 1.91 11.68 -56.60
C THR A 35 2.46 13.08 -56.83
N GLY A 36 2.72 13.82 -55.76
CA GLY A 36 3.30 15.16 -55.84
C GLY A 36 3.65 15.80 -54.53
N THR A 37 4.51 16.82 -54.62
CA THR A 37 4.98 17.62 -53.46
C THR A 37 4.41 19.03 -53.55
N MET A 38 3.76 19.47 -52.48
CA MET A 38 3.30 20.84 -52.28
C MET A 38 4.13 21.52 -51.20
N THR A 39 4.70 22.67 -51.51
CA THR A 39 5.44 23.48 -50.53
C THR A 39 4.80 24.84 -50.36
N SER A 40 4.57 25.25 -49.13
CA SER A 40 4.04 26.57 -48.75
C SER A 40 5.13 27.48 -48.21
N PRO A 41 5.06 28.82 -48.43
CA PRO A 41 6.08 29.76 -47.97
C PRO A 41 6.29 29.75 -46.44
N GLY A 42 5.28 29.31 -45.70
CA GLY A 42 5.33 29.19 -44.23
C GLY A 42 6.07 27.96 -43.71
N GLY A 43 6.67 27.13 -44.61
CA GLY A 43 7.41 25.93 -44.25
C GLY A 43 6.55 24.65 -44.16
N TYR A 44 5.27 24.71 -44.47
CA TYR A 44 4.43 23.51 -44.61
C TYR A 44 4.78 22.78 -45.93
N ILE A 45 5.09 21.49 -45.81
CA ILE A 45 5.38 20.62 -46.97
C ILE A 45 4.48 19.40 -46.92
N TYR A 46 3.84 19.06 -48.04
CA TYR A 46 3.15 17.79 -48.19
C TYR A 46 3.76 17.02 -49.38
N GLU A 47 4.13 15.78 -49.11
CA GLU A 47 4.66 14.82 -50.10
C GLU A 47 3.73 13.60 -50.08
N GLY A 48 3.04 13.29 -51.14
CA GLY A 48 2.11 12.15 -51.14
C GLY A 48 1.12 12.09 -52.28
N SER A 49 0.05 11.35 -52.08
CA SER A 49 -0.98 11.05 -53.04
C SER A 49 -2.03 12.16 -53.13
N TRP A 50 -2.52 12.38 -54.34
CA TRP A 50 -3.54 13.39 -54.69
C TRP A 50 -4.64 12.78 -55.57
N ILE A 51 -5.87 13.11 -55.30
CA ILE A 51 -7.02 12.79 -56.13
C ILE A 51 -7.85 14.06 -56.36
N ASN A 52 -7.94 14.51 -57.65
CA ASN A 52 -8.73 15.67 -58.04
C ASN A 52 -8.48 16.93 -57.20
N GLY A 53 -7.21 17.24 -56.93
CA GLY A 53 -6.79 18.41 -56.17
C GLY A 53 -6.80 18.26 -54.63
N THR A 54 -7.22 17.10 -54.15
CA THR A 54 -7.31 16.81 -52.72
C THR A 54 -6.22 15.82 -52.27
N LYS A 55 -5.60 16.03 -51.13
CA LYS A 55 -4.67 15.06 -50.52
C LYS A 55 -5.46 13.82 -50.12
N GLU A 56 -5.05 12.66 -50.58
CA GLU A 56 -5.78 11.42 -50.39
C GLU A 56 -4.82 10.22 -50.35
N GLY A 57 -5.04 9.25 -49.47
CA GLY A 57 -4.17 8.09 -49.34
C GLY A 57 -2.87 8.39 -48.54
N GLU A 58 -1.79 7.69 -48.85
CA GLU A 58 -0.53 7.84 -48.13
C GLU A 58 0.17 9.16 -48.41
N GLY A 59 0.70 9.79 -47.36
CA GLY A 59 1.46 11.02 -47.49
C GLY A 59 2.28 11.34 -46.26
N LYS A 60 3.22 12.29 -46.46
CA LYS A 60 4.05 12.87 -45.42
C LYS A 60 3.77 14.36 -45.34
N ILE A 61 3.52 14.87 -44.14
CA ILE A 61 3.35 16.29 -43.88
C ILE A 61 4.51 16.74 -42.95
N THR A 62 5.25 17.74 -43.38
CA THR A 62 6.16 18.47 -42.51
C THR A 62 5.53 19.79 -42.15
N TYR A 63 5.38 20.04 -40.85
CA TYR A 63 4.77 21.25 -40.34
C TYR A 63 5.85 22.34 -40.07
N PRO A 64 5.44 23.63 -40.04
CA PRO A 64 6.38 24.74 -39.82
C PRO A 64 7.12 24.69 -38.44
N ASP A 65 6.54 24.05 -37.45
CA ASP A 65 7.12 23.86 -36.12
C ASP A 65 8.10 22.69 -36.02
N GLY A 66 8.31 21.99 -37.14
CA GLY A 66 9.22 20.84 -37.26
C GLY A 66 8.52 19.49 -36.97
N ALA A 67 7.25 19.46 -36.62
CA ALA A 67 6.51 18.20 -36.52
C ALA A 67 6.38 17.52 -37.89
N VAL A 68 6.36 16.19 -37.88
CA VAL A 68 6.22 15.37 -39.10
C VAL A 68 5.13 14.34 -38.89
N TYR A 69 4.14 14.36 -39.79
CA TYR A 69 3.15 13.28 -39.91
C TYR A 69 3.49 12.43 -41.13
N GLN A 70 3.40 11.12 -40.96
CA GLN A 70 3.48 10.16 -42.08
C GLN A 70 2.39 9.10 -41.90
N GLY A 71 1.49 8.99 -42.87
CA GLY A 71 0.37 8.07 -42.82
C GLY A 71 -0.74 8.40 -43.82
N ASN A 72 -1.91 7.85 -43.56
CA ASN A 72 -3.05 8.00 -44.41
C ASN A 72 -3.77 9.34 -44.24
N LEU A 73 -4.22 9.90 -45.36
CA LEU A 73 -5.09 11.08 -45.41
C LEU A 73 -6.37 10.74 -46.16
N LYS A 74 -7.44 11.39 -45.77
CA LYS A 74 -8.73 11.37 -46.45
C LYS A 74 -9.29 12.78 -46.48
N SER A 75 -9.66 13.23 -47.69
CA SER A 75 -10.17 14.60 -47.87
C SER A 75 -9.27 15.70 -47.29
N GLY A 76 -7.94 15.47 -47.29
CA GLY A 76 -6.94 16.42 -46.83
C GLY A 76 -6.66 16.37 -45.32
N THR A 77 -7.39 15.57 -44.54
CA THR A 77 -7.20 15.36 -43.09
C THR A 77 -6.51 14.02 -42.78
N ARG A 78 -5.85 13.89 -41.66
CA ARG A 78 -5.29 12.61 -41.18
C ARG A 78 -6.45 11.65 -40.88
N ASP A 79 -6.45 10.49 -41.50
CA ASP A 79 -7.53 9.49 -41.35
C ASP A 79 -6.98 8.10 -41.70
N GLY A 80 -7.19 7.11 -40.82
CA GLY A 80 -6.56 5.79 -40.89
C GLY A 80 -5.29 5.70 -40.06
N VAL A 81 -4.32 4.89 -40.45
CA VAL A 81 -3.08 4.68 -39.67
C VAL A 81 -2.01 5.70 -40.04
N GLY A 82 -1.34 6.25 -39.06
CA GLY A 82 -0.25 7.20 -39.26
C GLY A 82 0.60 7.44 -38.03
N THR A 83 1.80 7.97 -38.27
CA THR A 83 2.77 8.36 -37.22
C THR A 83 2.95 9.86 -37.25
N LEU A 84 2.83 10.50 -36.08
CA LEU A 84 3.15 11.90 -35.82
C LEU A 84 4.37 11.97 -34.91
N THR A 85 5.43 12.61 -35.41
CA THR A 85 6.61 12.94 -34.61
C THR A 85 6.60 14.45 -34.37
N MET A 86 6.52 14.84 -33.09
CA MET A 86 6.57 16.24 -32.68
C MET A 86 8.01 16.75 -32.60
N ALA A 87 8.20 18.06 -32.68
CA ALA A 87 9.53 18.69 -32.64
C ALA A 87 10.26 18.48 -31.29
N ASP A 88 9.52 18.29 -30.18
CA ASP A 88 10.05 17.97 -28.86
C ASP A 88 10.43 16.50 -28.67
N GLY A 89 10.16 15.65 -29.67
CA GLY A 89 10.47 14.22 -29.66
C GLY A 89 9.34 13.31 -29.23
N LEU A 90 8.13 13.84 -28.93
CA LEU A 90 6.94 13.01 -28.76
C LEU A 90 6.60 12.29 -30.06
N VAL A 91 6.37 10.98 -30.00
CA VAL A 91 5.95 10.18 -31.16
C VAL A 91 4.62 9.49 -30.84
N TYR A 92 3.64 9.71 -31.65
CA TYR A 92 2.41 8.92 -31.69
C TYR A 92 2.39 8.06 -32.97
N SER A 93 2.03 6.79 -32.84
CA SER A 93 1.80 5.87 -33.96
C SER A 93 0.53 5.08 -33.74
N GLY A 94 -0.48 5.23 -34.59
CA GLY A 94 -1.77 4.58 -34.39
C GLY A 94 -2.86 5.10 -35.32
N GLU A 95 -4.09 5.01 -34.88
CA GLU A 95 -5.29 5.32 -35.62
C GLU A 95 -5.67 6.81 -35.56
N TRP A 96 -6.16 7.35 -36.66
CA TRP A 96 -6.61 8.72 -36.82
C TRP A 96 -8.01 8.72 -37.43
N VAL A 97 -8.89 9.55 -36.92
CA VAL A 97 -10.24 9.78 -37.46
C VAL A 97 -10.46 11.28 -37.56
N ASP A 98 -10.72 11.77 -38.78
CA ASP A 98 -11.00 13.19 -39.05
C ASP A 98 -9.99 14.18 -38.46
N GLY A 99 -8.71 13.78 -38.38
CA GLY A 99 -7.60 14.61 -37.90
C GLY A 99 -7.25 14.42 -36.43
N GLU A 100 -8.08 13.70 -35.64
CA GLU A 100 -7.87 13.45 -34.24
C GLU A 100 -7.31 12.04 -33.99
N ILE A 101 -6.55 11.90 -32.90
CA ILE A 101 -6.03 10.60 -32.46
C ILE A 101 -7.17 9.81 -31.80
N GLN A 102 -7.50 8.65 -32.38
CA GLN A 102 -8.58 7.78 -31.93
C GLN A 102 -8.16 6.31 -32.03
N GLY A 103 -8.74 5.44 -31.16
CA GLY A 103 -8.52 4.00 -31.27
C GLY A 103 -7.20 3.52 -30.68
N ALA A 104 -6.67 2.43 -31.24
CA ALA A 104 -5.45 1.82 -30.73
C ALA A 104 -4.20 2.54 -31.24
N GLY A 105 -3.21 2.73 -30.34
CA GLY A 105 -1.96 3.36 -30.72
C GLY A 105 -0.86 3.21 -29.67
N SER A 106 0.34 3.65 -30.08
CA SER A 106 1.51 3.77 -29.22
C SER A 106 1.92 5.24 -29.10
N LEU A 107 2.22 5.66 -27.88
CA LEU A 107 2.71 7.00 -27.57
C LEU A 107 4.07 6.87 -26.90
N THR A 108 5.12 7.36 -27.54
CA THR A 108 6.48 7.43 -26.95
C THR A 108 6.79 8.86 -26.56
N GLN A 109 7.06 9.08 -25.29
CA GLN A 109 7.39 10.39 -24.76
C GLN A 109 8.90 10.69 -24.88
N PRO A 110 9.31 11.97 -24.87
CA PRO A 110 10.72 12.36 -24.99
C PRO A 110 11.61 11.82 -23.86
N ASN A 111 11.03 11.56 -22.69
CA ASN A 111 11.74 10.97 -21.54
C ASN A 111 11.95 9.45 -21.67
N GLY A 112 11.38 8.81 -22.69
CA GLY A 112 11.45 7.38 -22.94
C GLY A 112 10.29 6.56 -22.38
N ASP A 113 9.27 7.18 -21.77
CA ASP A 113 8.03 6.48 -21.40
C ASP A 113 7.27 6.06 -22.67
N VAL A 114 6.74 4.85 -22.67
CA VAL A 114 5.94 4.30 -23.78
C VAL A 114 4.58 3.90 -23.24
N TYR A 115 3.54 4.30 -23.95
CA TYR A 115 2.18 3.81 -23.75
C TYR A 115 1.72 3.05 -25.00
N GLU A 116 1.09 1.90 -24.81
CA GLU A 116 0.43 1.11 -25.83
C GLU A 116 -1.00 0.80 -25.37
N GLY A 117 -2.00 1.25 -26.11
CA GLY A 117 -3.39 1.05 -25.71
C GLY A 117 -4.38 1.92 -26.48
N SER A 118 -5.56 2.08 -25.91
CA SER A 118 -6.63 2.89 -26.49
C SER A 118 -6.42 4.37 -26.20
N LEU A 119 -6.71 5.20 -27.20
CA LEU A 119 -6.71 6.65 -27.08
C LEU A 119 -8.05 7.22 -27.59
N VAL A 120 -8.54 8.26 -26.94
CA VAL A 120 -9.69 9.06 -27.35
C VAL A 120 -9.29 10.53 -27.29
N ASP A 121 -9.41 11.25 -28.41
CA ASP A 121 -8.99 12.65 -28.55
C ASP A 121 -7.54 12.88 -28.05
N GLY A 122 -6.66 11.91 -28.34
CA GLY A 122 -5.26 11.93 -27.96
C GLY A 122 -4.95 11.65 -26.49
N LYS A 123 -5.95 11.30 -25.67
CA LYS A 123 -5.79 10.92 -24.25
C LYS A 123 -5.86 9.41 -24.09
N ARG A 124 -5.08 8.90 -23.16
CA ARG A 124 -5.17 7.48 -22.76
C ARG A 124 -6.53 7.20 -22.12
N GLU A 125 -7.24 6.23 -22.68
CA GLU A 125 -8.60 5.86 -22.31
C GLU A 125 -8.79 4.35 -22.46
N GLY A 126 -9.52 3.69 -21.51
CA GLY A 126 -9.70 2.25 -21.56
C GLY A 126 -8.43 1.47 -21.22
N GLU A 127 -8.27 0.27 -21.76
CA GLU A 127 -7.14 -0.61 -21.46
C GLU A 127 -5.85 -0.20 -22.16
N GLY A 128 -4.73 -0.32 -21.42
CA GLY A 128 -3.41 -0.04 -21.98
C GLY A 128 -2.26 -0.50 -21.09
N VAL A 129 -1.07 -0.42 -21.66
CA VAL A 129 0.20 -0.69 -20.99
C VAL A 129 1.06 0.56 -21.03
N ALA A 130 1.52 1.02 -19.88
CA ALA A 130 2.52 2.08 -19.78
C ALA A 130 3.84 1.50 -19.26
N THR A 131 4.88 1.59 -20.07
CA THR A 131 6.26 1.24 -19.68
C THR A 131 7.01 2.54 -19.44
N TYR A 132 7.49 2.73 -18.22
CA TYR A 132 8.21 3.93 -17.83
C TYR A 132 9.71 3.81 -18.15
N ALA A 133 10.39 4.93 -18.33
CA ALA A 133 11.81 4.96 -18.69
C ALA A 133 12.74 4.26 -17.68
N ASN A 134 12.30 4.16 -16.41
CA ASN A 134 13.03 3.41 -15.37
C ASN A 134 12.79 1.89 -15.44
N GLY A 135 11.93 1.43 -16.36
CA GLY A 135 11.56 0.03 -16.54
C GLY A 135 10.34 -0.44 -15.76
N ASP A 136 9.72 0.41 -14.94
CA ASP A 136 8.44 0.08 -14.30
C ASP A 136 7.34 -0.09 -15.34
N VAL A 137 6.35 -0.93 -15.05
CA VAL A 137 5.24 -1.20 -15.98
C VAL A 137 3.91 -1.05 -15.24
N TYR A 138 2.98 -0.34 -15.84
CA TYR A 138 1.57 -0.38 -15.47
C TYR A 138 0.76 -1.01 -16.61
N GLN A 139 -0.08 -1.98 -16.28
CA GLN A 139 -1.04 -2.59 -17.18
C GLN A 139 -2.43 -2.53 -16.57
N GLY A 140 -3.37 -1.88 -17.24
CA GLY A 140 -4.74 -1.73 -16.74
C GLY A 140 -5.48 -0.59 -17.41
N SER A 141 -6.56 -0.17 -16.78
CA SER A 141 -7.46 0.84 -17.31
C SER A 141 -6.93 2.26 -17.10
N PHE A 142 -7.24 3.12 -18.04
CA PHE A 142 -6.98 4.56 -18.02
C PHE A 142 -8.28 5.35 -18.22
N LEU A 143 -8.36 6.51 -17.61
CA LEU A 143 -9.40 7.50 -17.82
C LEU A 143 -8.78 8.90 -17.81
N ASN A 144 -8.95 9.65 -18.93
CA ASN A 144 -8.39 11.00 -19.09
C ASN A 144 -6.89 11.08 -18.71
N ASP A 145 -6.05 10.21 -19.31
CA ASP A 145 -4.60 10.10 -19.08
C ASP A 145 -4.16 9.58 -17.71
N ARG A 146 -5.08 9.21 -16.81
CA ARG A 146 -4.76 8.72 -15.47
C ARG A 146 -5.08 7.24 -15.34
N ARG A 147 -4.28 6.52 -14.54
CA ARG A 147 -4.62 5.16 -14.12
C ARG A 147 -5.96 5.18 -13.39
N HIS A 148 -6.87 4.29 -13.78
CA HIS A 148 -8.23 4.24 -13.24
C HIS A 148 -8.77 2.82 -13.31
N GLY A 149 -9.86 2.50 -12.54
CA GLY A 149 -10.42 1.16 -12.54
C GLY A 149 -9.47 0.12 -11.96
N THR A 150 -9.23 -0.98 -12.63
CA THR A 150 -8.33 -2.04 -12.18
C THR A 150 -7.03 -2.06 -12.97
N GLY A 151 -5.93 -2.40 -12.31
CA GLY A 151 -4.64 -2.52 -12.98
C GLY A 151 -3.55 -3.12 -12.11
N THR A 152 -2.47 -3.54 -12.79
CA THR A 152 -1.26 -4.06 -12.19
C THR A 152 -0.13 -3.07 -12.41
N PHE A 153 0.56 -2.69 -11.36
CA PHE A 153 1.84 -1.98 -11.42
C PHE A 153 2.96 -2.91 -10.99
N THR A 154 4.03 -2.96 -11.77
CA THR A 154 5.23 -3.76 -11.49
C THR A 154 6.43 -2.85 -11.50
N GLY A 155 7.07 -2.69 -10.36
CA GLY A 155 8.32 -1.97 -10.19
C GLY A 155 9.53 -2.86 -10.48
N THR A 156 10.60 -2.26 -10.95
CA THR A 156 11.89 -2.93 -11.21
C THR A 156 12.60 -3.39 -9.94
N ASP A 157 12.20 -2.84 -8.79
CA ASP A 157 12.68 -3.22 -7.46
C ASP A 157 12.01 -4.47 -6.88
N GLY A 158 11.01 -5.04 -7.58
CA GLY A 158 10.21 -6.17 -7.14
C GLY A 158 8.90 -5.78 -6.45
N TYR A 159 8.58 -4.47 -6.34
CA TYR A 159 7.26 -4.02 -5.91
C TYR A 159 6.20 -4.40 -6.95
N VAL A 160 5.11 -5.04 -6.51
CA VAL A 160 3.96 -5.33 -7.39
C VAL A 160 2.68 -4.93 -6.68
N TYR A 161 1.85 -4.14 -7.34
CA TYR A 161 0.49 -3.85 -6.90
C TYR A 161 -0.52 -4.38 -7.92
N VAL A 162 -1.56 -5.03 -7.42
CA VAL A 162 -2.72 -5.48 -8.21
C VAL A 162 -3.99 -5.02 -7.51
N GLY A 163 -4.79 -4.19 -8.14
CA GLY A 163 -6.00 -3.68 -7.49
C GLY A 163 -6.63 -2.48 -8.17
N GLU A 164 -7.36 -1.71 -7.39
CA GLU A 164 -8.17 -0.59 -7.84
C GLU A 164 -7.35 0.72 -7.86
N TRP A 165 -7.66 1.55 -8.85
CA TRP A 165 -7.03 2.85 -9.10
C TRP A 165 -8.10 3.92 -9.30
N ALA A 166 -7.91 5.08 -8.73
CA ALA A 166 -8.73 6.25 -9.00
C ALA A 166 -7.85 7.49 -9.20
N GLU A 167 -8.05 8.23 -10.30
CA GLU A 167 -7.34 9.48 -10.60
C GLU A 167 -5.79 9.36 -10.54
N GLY A 168 -5.25 8.18 -10.84
CA GLY A 168 -3.81 7.89 -10.80
C GLY A 168 -3.27 7.37 -9.48
N LEU A 169 -4.11 7.31 -8.43
CA LEU A 169 -3.78 6.83 -7.09
C LEU A 169 -4.26 5.39 -6.88
N ILE A 170 -3.56 4.66 -6.03
CA ILE A 170 -4.04 3.38 -5.49
C ILE A 170 -5.17 3.69 -4.50
N GLU A 171 -6.36 3.15 -4.77
CA GLU A 171 -7.59 3.33 -3.99
C GLU A 171 -8.38 2.02 -3.94
N GLY A 172 -9.26 1.85 -2.94
CA GLY A 172 -10.14 0.67 -2.86
C GLY A 172 -9.40 -0.60 -2.48
N ASN A 173 -9.79 -1.74 -3.05
CA ASN A 173 -9.24 -3.04 -2.71
C ASN A 173 -8.03 -3.39 -3.58
N GLY A 174 -7.03 -4.02 -2.97
CA GLY A 174 -5.86 -4.45 -3.72
C GLY A 174 -4.92 -5.34 -2.93
N GLN A 175 -3.89 -5.80 -3.65
CA GLN A 175 -2.78 -6.56 -3.11
C GLN A 175 -1.46 -5.89 -3.47
N VAL A 176 -0.59 -5.76 -2.49
CA VAL A 176 0.82 -5.37 -2.68
C VAL A 176 1.72 -6.54 -2.33
N THR A 177 2.68 -6.81 -3.20
CA THR A 177 3.88 -7.57 -2.87
C THR A 177 5.04 -6.59 -2.77
N TYR A 178 5.66 -6.52 -1.62
CA TYR A 178 6.80 -5.64 -1.35
C TYR A 178 8.13 -6.28 -1.78
N PRO A 179 9.19 -5.48 -2.01
CA PRO A 179 10.51 -5.98 -2.39
C PRO A 179 11.13 -6.98 -1.42
N ASP A 180 10.76 -6.91 -0.13
CA ASP A 180 11.21 -7.86 0.90
C ASP A 180 10.45 -9.21 0.87
N GLY A 181 9.45 -9.34 -0.01
CA GLY A 181 8.59 -10.50 -0.13
C GLY A 181 7.35 -10.49 0.78
N SER A 182 7.15 -9.45 1.59
CA SER A 182 5.89 -9.27 2.35
C SER A 182 4.73 -9.03 1.39
N VAL A 183 3.56 -9.56 1.75
CA VAL A 183 2.33 -9.41 0.96
C VAL A 183 1.25 -8.79 1.81
N TYR A 184 0.72 -7.65 1.38
CA TYR A 184 -0.47 -7.04 1.96
C TYR A 184 -1.67 -7.23 1.04
N VAL A 185 -2.81 -7.59 1.63
CA VAL A 185 -4.12 -7.68 0.96
C VAL A 185 -5.12 -6.91 1.81
N GLY A 186 -5.76 -5.91 1.23
CA GLY A 186 -6.71 -5.09 1.98
C GLY A 186 -7.13 -3.83 1.23
N THR A 187 -7.61 -2.85 1.99
CA THR A 187 -8.06 -1.57 1.46
C THR A 187 -6.95 -0.53 1.44
N PHE A 188 -7.03 0.35 0.46
CA PHE A 188 -6.09 1.46 0.24
C PHE A 188 -6.83 2.79 0.14
N ALA A 189 -6.17 3.85 0.59
CA ALA A 189 -6.54 5.22 0.28
C ALA A 189 -5.26 6.04 0.05
N ASN A 190 -5.25 6.87 -1.00
CA ASN A 190 -4.12 7.76 -1.32
C ASN A 190 -2.77 7.01 -1.39
N ASN A 191 -2.71 5.85 -2.06
CA ASN A 191 -1.53 5.00 -2.24
C ASN A 191 -1.01 4.27 -1.00
N VAL A 192 -1.70 4.31 0.14
CA VAL A 192 -1.27 3.63 1.36
C VAL A 192 -2.36 2.71 1.89
N ALA A 193 -1.98 1.67 2.63
CA ALA A 193 -2.92 0.81 3.35
C ALA A 193 -3.78 1.64 4.30
N ASN A 194 -5.10 1.52 4.20
CA ASN A 194 -6.06 2.27 5.03
C ASN A 194 -7.38 1.51 5.12
N GLY A 195 -7.97 1.43 6.31
CA GLY A 195 -9.13 0.58 6.58
C GLY A 195 -8.70 -0.79 7.08
N THR A 196 -9.18 -1.87 6.49
CA THR A 196 -8.88 -3.23 6.95
C THR A 196 -7.99 -3.98 5.98
N GLY A 197 -7.07 -4.79 6.52
CA GLY A 197 -6.20 -5.60 5.68
C GLY A 197 -5.33 -6.59 6.45
N LYS A 198 -4.73 -7.49 5.68
CA LYS A 198 -3.81 -8.51 6.18
C LYS A 198 -2.45 -8.37 5.52
N ILE A 199 -1.41 -8.31 6.33
CA ILE A 199 -0.03 -8.46 5.87
C ILE A 199 0.51 -9.83 6.28
N THR A 200 1.23 -10.48 5.37
CA THR A 200 1.99 -11.71 5.62
C THR A 200 3.46 -11.41 5.34
N TYR A 201 4.30 -11.64 6.32
CA TYR A 201 5.74 -11.45 6.22
C TYR A 201 6.46 -12.70 5.70
N PRO A 202 7.69 -12.60 5.16
CA PRO A 202 8.42 -13.73 4.61
C PRO A 202 8.71 -14.85 5.62
N ASN A 203 8.81 -14.51 6.91
CA ASN A 203 9.00 -15.51 7.98
C ASN A 203 7.69 -16.23 8.38
N GLY A 204 6.57 -15.94 7.73
CA GLY A 204 5.26 -16.51 8.02
C GLY A 204 4.45 -15.77 9.11
N SER A 205 5.01 -14.75 9.75
CA SER A 205 4.25 -13.89 10.66
C SER A 205 3.16 -13.14 9.90
N THR A 206 2.03 -12.85 10.57
CA THR A 206 0.92 -12.12 9.96
C THR A 206 0.37 -11.06 10.91
N TYR A 207 -0.18 -10.01 10.34
CA TYR A 207 -1.13 -9.14 11.02
C TYR A 207 -2.39 -9.01 10.17
N GLU A 208 -3.56 -9.09 10.81
CA GLU A 208 -4.86 -8.89 10.18
C GLU A 208 -5.69 -7.96 11.08
N GLY A 209 -6.12 -6.82 10.54
CA GLY A 209 -6.84 -5.82 11.34
C GLY A 209 -6.87 -4.45 10.68
N ASP A 210 -6.96 -3.42 11.53
CA ASP A 210 -7.13 -2.03 11.12
C ASP A 210 -5.81 -1.36 10.75
N TRP A 211 -5.87 -0.52 9.72
CA TRP A 211 -4.76 0.26 9.18
C TRP A 211 -5.17 1.72 9.03
N GLU A 212 -4.31 2.61 9.40
CA GLU A 212 -4.49 4.05 9.22
C GLU A 212 -3.23 4.66 8.63
N ASN A 213 -3.35 5.30 7.44
CA ASN A 213 -2.24 5.97 6.75
C ASN A 213 -0.97 5.10 6.59
N GLY A 214 -1.14 3.81 6.29
CA GLY A 214 -0.04 2.87 6.09
C GLY A 214 0.54 2.26 7.38
N VAL A 215 -0.04 2.57 8.53
CA VAL A 215 0.40 2.09 9.84
C VAL A 215 -0.69 1.22 10.49
N ILE A 216 -0.29 0.14 11.15
CA ILE A 216 -1.18 -0.67 11.98
C ILE A 216 -1.70 0.21 13.13
N ASN A 217 -3.03 0.41 13.18
CA ASN A 217 -3.67 1.29 14.16
C ASN A 217 -5.14 0.89 14.32
N GLY A 218 -5.60 0.60 15.54
CA GLY A 218 -6.92 0.05 15.80
C GLY A 218 -6.89 -1.40 16.26
N SER A 219 -7.92 -2.17 15.98
CA SER A 219 -8.04 -3.56 16.41
C SER A 219 -7.41 -4.54 15.40
N GLY A 220 -6.84 -5.63 15.90
CA GLY A 220 -6.27 -6.64 15.02
C GLY A 220 -5.68 -7.85 15.74
N ILE A 221 -5.25 -8.81 14.91
CA ILE A 221 -4.61 -10.05 15.34
C ILE A 221 -3.22 -10.13 14.70
N ALA A 222 -2.20 -10.22 15.53
CA ALA A 222 -0.84 -10.52 15.10
C ALA A 222 -0.50 -11.97 15.45
N THR A 223 0.02 -12.72 14.48
CA THR A 223 0.51 -14.09 14.67
C THR A 223 1.97 -14.13 14.26
N TYR A 224 2.83 -14.65 15.12
CA TYR A 224 4.26 -14.72 14.90
C TYR A 224 4.71 -16.14 14.54
N ASP A 225 5.82 -16.27 13.84
CA ASP A 225 6.41 -17.54 13.38
C ASP A 225 6.76 -18.51 14.52
N ASN A 226 6.98 -18.00 15.73
CA ASN A 226 7.25 -18.77 16.93
C ASN A 226 5.98 -19.25 17.67
N GLY A 227 4.80 -19.03 17.10
CA GLY A 227 3.50 -19.42 17.67
C GLY A 227 2.92 -18.43 18.70
N LEU A 228 3.58 -17.28 18.93
CA LEU A 228 3.02 -16.19 19.73
C LEU A 228 1.86 -15.56 18.95
N THR A 229 0.74 -15.28 19.62
CA THR A 229 -0.37 -14.52 19.06
C THR A 229 -0.72 -13.35 19.98
N TYR A 230 -1.11 -12.24 19.36
CA TYR A 230 -1.72 -11.12 20.07
C TYR A 230 -3.02 -10.75 19.37
N GLU A 231 -4.09 -10.62 20.14
CA GLU A 231 -5.40 -10.13 19.68
C GLU A 231 -5.78 -8.95 20.56
N GLY A 232 -5.95 -7.77 19.96
CA GLY A 232 -6.25 -6.56 20.73
C GLY A 232 -6.05 -5.27 19.96
N MET A 233 -5.90 -4.20 20.74
CA MET A 233 -5.72 -2.85 20.19
C MET A 233 -4.24 -2.57 19.90
N PHE A 234 -4.04 -1.80 18.82
CA PHE A 234 -2.74 -1.31 18.40
C PHE A 234 -2.78 0.22 18.27
N LEU A 235 -1.70 0.85 18.63
CA LEU A 235 -1.43 2.26 18.37
C LEU A 235 -0.02 2.41 17.81
N ASN A 236 0.09 2.95 16.59
CA ASN A 236 1.38 3.10 15.89
C ASN A 236 2.20 1.79 15.84
N ALA A 237 1.54 0.69 15.47
CA ALA A 237 2.10 -0.66 15.39
C ALA A 237 2.62 -1.24 16.72
N GLN A 238 2.24 -0.67 17.85
CA GLN A 238 2.53 -1.19 19.19
C GLN A 238 1.25 -1.67 19.86
N TYR A 239 1.35 -2.70 20.70
CA TYR A 239 0.23 -3.11 21.56
C TYR A 239 -0.14 -1.96 22.49
N ASP A 240 -1.42 -1.58 22.50
CA ASP A 240 -1.94 -0.49 23.31
C ASP A 240 -3.43 -0.73 23.61
N GLY A 241 -3.90 -0.29 24.80
CA GLY A 241 -5.28 -0.58 25.22
C GLY A 241 -5.49 -2.02 25.67
N GLN A 242 -6.65 -2.61 25.39
CA GLN A 242 -6.99 -3.97 25.79
C GLN A 242 -6.48 -4.99 24.76
N GLY A 243 -5.94 -6.10 25.26
CA GLY A 243 -5.49 -7.19 24.39
C GLY A 243 -5.10 -8.46 25.12
N THR A 244 -5.15 -9.56 24.37
CA THR A 244 -4.78 -10.91 24.83
C THR A 244 -3.53 -11.37 24.08
N MET A 245 -2.51 -11.77 24.81
CA MET A 245 -1.30 -12.39 24.27
C MET A 245 -1.23 -13.83 24.71
N THR A 246 -1.11 -14.73 23.74
CA THR A 246 -0.98 -16.17 23.96
C THR A 246 0.38 -16.64 23.46
N TYR A 247 1.14 -17.28 24.32
CA TYR A 247 2.46 -17.83 24.03
C TYR A 247 2.38 -19.32 23.70
N ALA A 248 3.31 -19.80 22.89
CA ALA A 248 3.36 -21.21 22.49
C ALA A 248 3.54 -22.19 23.64
N ASP A 249 4.12 -21.77 24.77
CA ASP A 249 4.30 -22.56 26.00
C ASP A 249 3.02 -22.64 26.85
N GLY A 250 1.93 -22.00 26.42
CA GLY A 250 0.66 -21.98 27.13
C GLY A 250 0.48 -20.83 28.11
N TYR A 251 1.46 -19.92 28.24
CA TYR A 251 1.25 -18.67 28.98
C TYR A 251 0.27 -17.77 28.23
N VAL A 252 -0.71 -17.21 28.97
CA VAL A 252 -1.70 -16.26 28.42
C VAL A 252 -1.73 -15.03 29.31
N TYR A 253 -1.64 -13.86 28.70
CA TYR A 253 -1.93 -12.58 29.34
C TYR A 253 -3.13 -11.93 28.68
N GLU A 254 -4.10 -11.52 29.49
CA GLU A 254 -5.30 -10.78 29.07
C GLU A 254 -5.38 -9.51 29.93
N GLY A 255 -5.33 -8.32 29.32
CA GLY A 255 -5.34 -7.09 30.09
C GLY A 255 -4.93 -5.85 29.31
N GLN A 256 -4.51 -4.83 30.08
CA GLN A 256 -4.13 -3.54 29.53
C GLN A 256 -2.68 -3.52 29.05
N TRP A 257 -2.47 -2.80 27.95
CA TRP A 257 -1.19 -2.60 27.31
C TRP A 257 -0.94 -1.10 27.12
N ALA A 258 0.29 -0.68 27.23
CA ALA A 258 0.74 0.64 26.83
C ALA A 258 2.12 0.55 26.21
N GLN A 259 2.30 1.13 25.01
CA GLN A 259 3.58 1.17 24.31
C GLN A 259 4.27 -0.21 24.20
N GLY A 260 3.49 -1.25 23.89
CA GLY A 260 3.99 -2.61 23.73
C GLY A 260 4.24 -3.39 25.04
N GLN A 261 3.96 -2.81 26.20
CA GLN A 261 4.18 -3.43 27.50
C GLN A 261 2.87 -3.64 28.27
N ARG A 262 2.80 -4.72 29.04
CA ARG A 262 1.69 -4.94 30.00
C ARG A 262 1.70 -3.81 31.02
N ASN A 263 0.58 -3.09 31.14
CA ASN A 263 0.49 -1.92 31.99
C ASN A 263 -0.97 -1.69 32.41
N GLY A 264 -1.22 -1.54 33.72
CA GLY A 264 -2.57 -1.48 34.26
C GLY A 264 -3.10 -2.86 34.65
N LEU A 265 -4.41 -3.02 34.72
CA LEU A 265 -5.05 -4.25 35.16
C LEU A 265 -4.92 -5.37 34.13
N GLY A 266 -4.60 -6.57 34.62
CA GLY A 266 -4.50 -7.75 33.76
C GLY A 266 -4.56 -9.07 34.51
N ARG A 267 -4.82 -10.13 33.74
CA ARG A 267 -4.81 -11.52 34.18
C ARG A 267 -3.72 -12.28 33.45
N ALA A 268 -2.85 -12.94 34.19
CA ALA A 268 -1.82 -13.81 33.66
C ALA A 268 -2.12 -15.25 34.07
N THR A 269 -2.25 -16.16 33.10
CA THR A 269 -2.44 -17.59 33.30
C THR A 269 -1.18 -18.30 32.81
N TYR A 270 -0.52 -19.02 33.70
CA TYR A 270 0.71 -19.74 33.41
C TYR A 270 0.42 -21.19 32.99
N ALA A 271 1.35 -21.79 32.24
CA ALA A 271 1.21 -23.17 31.74
C ALA A 271 1.03 -24.22 32.86
N ASP A 272 1.55 -23.97 34.05
CA ASP A 272 1.39 -24.83 35.21
C ASP A 272 0.01 -24.68 35.89
N GLY A 273 -0.84 -23.78 35.40
CA GLY A 273 -2.15 -23.47 35.99
C GLY A 273 -2.13 -22.35 37.04
N THR A 274 -0.96 -21.76 37.35
CA THR A 274 -0.88 -20.54 38.18
C THR A 274 -1.66 -19.39 37.51
N VAL A 275 -2.43 -18.65 38.28
CA VAL A 275 -3.18 -17.48 37.82
C VAL A 275 -2.80 -16.27 38.66
N TYR A 276 -2.49 -15.17 38.03
CA TYR A 276 -2.35 -13.86 38.66
C TYR A 276 -3.41 -12.91 38.09
N ASN A 277 -4.10 -12.20 38.96
CA ASN A 277 -5.01 -11.11 38.64
C ASN A 277 -4.56 -9.86 39.41
N GLY A 278 -4.26 -8.76 38.71
CA GLY A 278 -3.83 -7.55 39.41
C GLY A 278 -3.17 -6.54 38.49
N ASP A 279 -2.49 -5.59 39.14
CA ASP A 279 -1.82 -4.50 38.47
C ASP A 279 -0.48 -4.93 37.85
N PHE A 280 -0.20 -4.38 36.65
CA PHE A 280 1.08 -4.47 35.95
C PHE A 280 1.65 -3.09 35.71
N LEU A 281 2.96 -2.96 35.81
CA LEU A 281 3.72 -1.77 35.41
C LEU A 281 4.97 -2.21 34.67
N ASN A 282 5.17 -1.67 33.46
CA ASN A 282 6.33 -1.98 32.60
C ASN A 282 6.58 -3.49 32.44
N GLY A 283 5.50 -4.26 32.22
CA GLY A 283 5.57 -5.71 32.01
C GLY A 283 5.66 -6.56 33.28
N GLN A 284 5.78 -5.98 34.49
CA GLN A 284 5.93 -6.69 35.73
C GLN A 284 4.69 -6.52 36.62
N ARG A 285 4.40 -7.52 37.47
CA ARG A 285 3.36 -7.41 38.50
C ARG A 285 3.76 -6.29 39.46
N ASN A 286 2.84 -5.38 39.76
CA ASN A 286 3.08 -4.20 40.58
C ASN A 286 1.76 -3.74 41.20
N GLY A 287 1.79 -2.97 42.29
CA GLY A 287 0.55 -2.50 42.91
C GLY A 287 -0.19 -3.60 43.68
N GLN A 288 -1.50 -3.75 43.44
CA GLN A 288 -2.31 -4.76 44.11
C GLN A 288 -2.57 -5.95 43.21
N GLY A 289 -2.56 -7.15 43.75
CA GLY A 289 -2.86 -8.33 42.97
C GLY A 289 -3.07 -9.60 43.78
N GLU A 290 -3.74 -10.55 43.14
CA GLU A 290 -4.01 -11.88 43.64
C GLU A 290 -3.26 -12.92 42.82
N ILE A 291 -2.57 -13.85 43.45
CA ILE A 291 -2.03 -15.05 42.79
C ILE A 291 -2.65 -16.30 43.38
N THR A 292 -2.98 -17.27 42.56
CA THR A 292 -3.43 -18.60 42.94
C THR A 292 -2.54 -19.64 42.26
N LEU A 293 -1.94 -20.51 43.06
CA LEU A 293 -1.11 -21.62 42.57
C LEU A 293 -1.92 -22.94 42.52
N PRO A 294 -1.55 -23.91 41.70
CA PRO A 294 -2.25 -25.18 41.57
C PRO A 294 -2.25 -26.04 42.86
N ASP A 295 -1.27 -25.85 43.74
CA ASP A 295 -1.17 -26.53 45.01
C ASP A 295 -2.15 -26.01 46.09
N GLY A 296 -2.92 -24.94 45.75
CA GLY A 296 -3.89 -24.29 46.61
C GLY A 296 -3.33 -23.09 47.40
N PHE A 297 -2.05 -22.70 47.18
CA PHE A 297 -1.56 -21.44 47.73
C PHE A 297 -2.23 -20.24 47.08
N THR A 298 -2.67 -19.27 47.87
CA THR A 298 -3.14 -17.97 47.40
C THR A 298 -2.47 -16.82 48.12
N TYR A 299 -2.26 -15.71 47.42
CA TYR A 299 -1.83 -14.46 48.04
C TYR A 299 -2.62 -13.30 47.43
N VAL A 300 -3.14 -12.43 48.29
CA VAL A 300 -3.81 -11.18 47.92
C VAL A 300 -3.11 -10.04 48.64
N GLY A 301 -2.57 -9.08 47.91
CA GLY A 301 -1.87 -7.95 48.49
C GLY A 301 -0.92 -7.23 47.57
N GLY A 302 0.10 -6.58 48.17
CA GLY A 302 1.05 -5.72 47.48
C GLY A 302 2.09 -6.50 46.67
N TRP A 303 2.43 -5.91 45.51
CA TRP A 303 3.45 -6.40 44.59
C TRP A 303 4.37 -5.26 44.16
N GLN A 304 5.65 -5.51 44.05
CA GLN A 304 6.66 -4.59 43.54
C GLN A 304 7.64 -5.36 42.65
N ASP A 305 7.86 -4.89 41.42
CA ASP A 305 8.84 -5.44 40.47
C ASP A 305 8.74 -6.97 40.29
N GLY A 306 7.50 -7.50 40.21
CA GLY A 306 7.21 -8.91 39.98
C GLY A 306 7.20 -9.79 41.24
N VAL A 307 7.56 -9.26 42.42
CA VAL A 307 7.60 -10.00 43.71
C VAL A 307 6.56 -9.47 44.69
N ILE A 308 6.15 -10.35 45.63
CA ILE A 308 5.28 -9.98 46.72
C ILE A 308 6.05 -8.99 47.64
N ASP A 309 5.49 -7.80 47.83
CA ASP A 309 6.06 -6.74 48.67
C ASP A 309 4.97 -5.80 49.18
N GLY A 310 4.97 -5.45 50.44
CA GLY A 310 3.92 -4.69 51.09
C GLY A 310 3.04 -5.54 52.00
N THR A 311 1.80 -5.13 52.27
CA THR A 311 0.87 -5.86 53.13
C THR A 311 -0.02 -6.79 52.29
N GLY A 312 -0.38 -7.95 52.86
CA GLY A 312 -1.24 -8.90 52.20
C GLY A 312 -1.63 -10.10 53.06
N ILE A 313 -2.44 -10.97 52.43
CA ILE A 313 -2.93 -12.21 53.02
C ILE A 313 -2.43 -13.38 52.18
N ALA A 314 -1.68 -14.28 52.81
CA ALA A 314 -1.25 -15.53 52.22
C ALA A 314 -2.01 -16.70 52.85
N THR A 315 -2.71 -17.50 52.00
CA THR A 315 -3.34 -18.75 52.43
C THR A 315 -2.53 -19.90 51.89
N TYR A 316 -2.06 -20.78 52.75
CA TYR A 316 -1.22 -21.91 52.39
C TYR A 316 -2.08 -23.16 52.09
N ALA A 317 -1.55 -24.08 51.32
CA ALA A 317 -2.22 -25.32 50.95
C ALA A 317 -2.70 -26.19 52.11
N ASN A 318 -2.04 -26.10 53.28
CA ASN A 318 -2.42 -26.79 54.51
C ASN A 318 -3.55 -26.09 55.29
N GLY A 319 -4.03 -24.95 54.81
CA GLY A 319 -5.07 -24.14 55.43
C GLY A 319 -4.59 -23.09 56.40
N ASP A 320 -3.27 -22.93 56.62
CA ASP A 320 -2.73 -21.83 57.41
C ASP A 320 -2.92 -20.50 56.67
N VAL A 321 -3.14 -19.42 57.41
CA VAL A 321 -3.32 -18.06 56.86
C VAL A 321 -2.39 -17.09 57.55
N TYR A 322 -1.56 -16.43 56.79
CA TYR A 322 -0.76 -15.29 57.27
C TYR A 322 -1.35 -13.98 56.74
N GLU A 323 -1.54 -13.04 57.65
CA GLU A 323 -1.96 -11.68 57.35
C GLU A 323 -0.95 -10.71 57.94
N GLY A 324 -0.25 -9.94 57.07
CA GLY A 324 0.80 -9.05 57.55
C GLY A 324 1.67 -8.49 56.44
N SER A 325 2.85 -8.00 56.84
CA SER A 325 3.80 -7.39 55.92
C SER A 325 4.70 -8.44 55.26
N PHE A 326 5.06 -8.14 54.03
CA PHE A 326 6.01 -8.91 53.20
C PHE A 326 7.09 -7.98 52.65
N VAL A 327 8.31 -8.44 52.60
CA VAL A 327 9.42 -7.81 51.87
C VAL A 327 10.08 -8.87 50.99
N ARG A 328 10.13 -8.62 49.68
CA ARG A 328 10.71 -9.52 48.69
C ARG A 328 10.24 -10.98 48.80
N GLY A 329 8.92 -11.16 49.01
CA GLY A 329 8.29 -12.48 49.14
C GLY A 329 8.41 -13.16 50.48
N ARG A 330 9.03 -12.55 51.46
CA ARG A 330 9.19 -13.09 52.81
C ARG A 330 8.35 -12.31 53.81
N ARG A 331 7.76 -13.01 54.80
CA ARG A 331 7.07 -12.36 55.92
C ARG A 331 8.08 -11.51 56.70
N GLU A 332 7.76 -10.24 56.89
CA GLU A 332 8.62 -9.26 57.53
C GLU A 332 7.76 -8.24 58.30
N GLY A 333 8.22 -7.80 59.47
CA GLY A 333 7.46 -6.83 60.29
C GLY A 333 6.26 -7.47 60.99
N GLU A 334 5.25 -6.65 61.32
CA GLU A 334 4.08 -7.11 62.08
C GLU A 334 3.17 -8.00 61.24
N GLY A 335 2.68 -9.09 61.86
CA GLY A 335 1.76 -10.01 61.17
C GLY A 335 1.17 -11.07 62.12
N THR A 336 0.10 -11.68 61.62
CA THR A 336 -0.66 -12.73 62.33
C THR A 336 -0.64 -14.00 61.48
N MET A 337 -0.22 -15.11 62.06
CA MET A 337 -0.37 -16.45 61.52
C MET A 337 -1.54 -17.16 62.22
N ARG A 338 -2.54 -17.56 61.45
CA ARG A 338 -3.63 -18.43 61.92
C ARG A 338 -3.40 -19.81 61.34
N TYR A 339 -3.17 -20.78 62.23
CA TYR A 339 -2.94 -22.17 61.80
C TYR A 339 -4.29 -22.90 61.56
N ALA A 340 -4.30 -23.87 60.68
CA ALA A 340 -5.46 -24.70 60.42
C ALA A 340 -5.93 -25.49 61.65
N THR A 341 -5.07 -25.65 62.65
CA THR A 341 -5.37 -26.23 63.96
C THR A 341 -6.20 -25.34 64.88
N GLY A 342 -6.38 -24.06 64.47
CA GLY A 342 -7.07 -23.03 65.29
C GLY A 342 -6.13 -22.25 66.22
N GLN A 343 -4.83 -22.53 66.17
CA GLN A 343 -3.84 -21.74 66.94
C GLN A 343 -3.56 -20.43 66.16
N GLU A 344 -3.12 -19.39 66.92
CA GLU A 344 -2.75 -18.10 66.38
C GLU A 344 -1.43 -17.62 66.99
N SER A 345 -0.55 -17.05 66.13
CA SER A 345 0.68 -16.38 66.56
C SER A 345 0.66 -14.96 65.99
N VAL A 346 0.73 -13.98 66.89
CA VAL A 346 0.73 -12.54 66.52
C VAL A 346 2.08 -11.97 67.00
N GLY A 347 2.76 -11.28 66.10
CA GLY A 347 4.04 -10.69 66.46
C GLY A 347 4.86 -10.17 65.29
N THR A 348 6.14 -9.93 65.57
CA THR A 348 7.10 -9.43 64.57
C THR A 348 7.77 -10.60 63.88
N TRP A 349 7.78 -10.55 62.56
CA TRP A 349 8.38 -11.54 61.66
C TRP A 349 9.66 -10.98 61.05
N SER A 350 10.67 -11.79 60.90
CA SER A 350 11.85 -11.45 60.13
C SER A 350 12.33 -12.66 59.35
N ASP A 351 12.65 -12.43 58.05
CA ASP A 351 13.11 -13.45 57.09
C ASP A 351 12.20 -14.70 57.05
N GLY A 352 10.88 -14.49 57.23
CA GLY A 352 9.86 -15.54 57.23
C GLY A 352 9.61 -16.24 58.54
N ALA A 353 10.37 -15.95 59.63
CA ALA A 353 10.23 -16.55 60.93
C ALA A 353 9.67 -15.57 61.99
N LEU A 354 8.86 -16.05 62.91
CA LEU A 354 8.42 -15.26 64.07
C LEU A 354 9.60 -15.04 65.02
N VAL A 355 10.00 -13.77 65.30
CA VAL A 355 11.14 -13.40 66.09
C VAL A 355 10.73 -12.79 67.48
N SER A 356 9.54 -12.23 67.53
CA SER A 356 8.95 -11.69 68.79
C SER A 356 7.44 -11.91 68.78
N GLU A 357 6.88 -12.54 69.74
CA GLU A 357 5.45 -12.73 69.97
C GLU A 357 4.91 -11.56 70.81
N THR A 358 3.93 -10.82 70.22
CA THR A 358 3.19 -9.81 71.02
C THR A 358 2.09 -10.53 71.77
N GLY A 359 2.34 -10.76 73.05
CA GLY A 359 1.65 -11.53 74.02
C GLY A 359 0.20 -11.90 73.87
N GLN A 360 -0.11 -13.15 74.21
CA GLN A 360 -1.46 -13.55 74.56
C GLN A 360 -1.91 -12.66 75.76
N GLY A 361 -2.82 -11.68 75.43
CA GLY A 361 -3.59 -11.06 76.52
C GLY A 361 -4.45 -12.14 77.18
N ASN A 362 -4.21 -12.39 78.46
CA ASN A 362 -5.02 -13.22 79.31
C ASN A 362 -6.49 -12.82 79.25
#